data_5a31487a85412f3c8280b42257700f1a
#
_entry.id   5a31487a85412f3c8280b42257700f1a
#
_cell.length_a   1.000
_cell.length_b   1.000
_cell.length_c   1.000
_cell.angle_alpha   90.00
_cell.angle_beta   90.00
_cell.angle_gamma   90.00
#
_symmetry.space_group_name_H-M   'P 1'
#
loop_
_entity.id
_entity.type
_entity.pdbx_description
1 polymer ?
#
loop_
_entity_poly.entity_id
_entity_poly.type
_entity_poly.pdbx_seq_one_letter_code
_entity_poly.pdbx_strand_id
1 'polypeptide(L)'
;SGLYIYPSFIDVHTSFGIQTPKRNAGSGRSAQYQASRDGYYWNDHILSDYNGIEDYSYNKKEAEQLRKVGFGVVNTHRANGIHRGTSVLVALGDPLPDSDRLINTKAAEHFSFKKSLTSNQSYPSSVMGSMALVRQFYHDLSWYKAGNAKNKDLAIEAAISNQNLPKIFDADDKLNTLRAVKIGKEMNLNF
;
A
#
# COMPACT_ATOMS: atom_id res chain seq x y z
N SER A 1 19.74 27.89 -28.11
CA SER A 1 18.42 27.46 -28.60
C SER A 1 18.60 26.18 -29.39
N GLY A 2 17.69 25.25 -29.30
CA GLY A 2 17.76 23.91 -29.92
C GLY A 2 17.46 22.79 -28.92
N LEU A 3 17.10 23.14 -27.68
CA LEU A 3 16.65 22.19 -26.69
C LEU A 3 15.12 22.01 -26.77
N TYR A 4 14.67 20.79 -26.61
CA TYR A 4 13.25 20.45 -26.50
C TYR A 4 12.89 20.26 -25.03
N ILE A 5 11.69 20.70 -24.65
CA ILE A 5 11.13 20.51 -23.31
C ILE A 5 10.06 19.43 -23.39
N TYR A 6 10.21 18.40 -22.58
CA TYR A 6 9.25 17.30 -22.44
C TYR A 6 8.69 17.27 -21.02
N PRO A 7 7.45 16.77 -20.83
CA PRO A 7 6.93 16.46 -19.49
C PRO A 7 7.84 15.46 -18.78
N SER A 8 7.99 15.61 -17.47
CA SER A 8 8.72 14.63 -16.66
C SER A 8 7.94 13.31 -16.54
N PHE A 9 8.67 12.22 -16.30
CA PHE A 9 8.06 10.95 -15.94
C PHE A 9 7.47 11.00 -14.52
N ILE A 10 6.45 10.17 -14.30
CA ILE A 10 5.85 9.93 -12.99
C ILE A 10 6.14 8.48 -12.62
N ASP A 11 6.83 8.25 -11.49
CA ASP A 11 6.97 6.91 -10.93
C ASP A 11 5.75 6.60 -10.07
N VAL A 12 4.94 5.64 -10.51
CA VAL A 12 3.68 5.28 -9.85
C VAL A 12 3.86 4.27 -8.70
N HIS A 13 5.05 3.69 -8.55
CA HIS A 13 5.30 2.64 -7.57
C HIS A 13 6.74 2.69 -7.03
N THR A 14 6.96 3.48 -6.00
CA THR A 14 8.28 3.62 -5.35
C THR A 14 8.16 3.61 -3.83
N SER A 15 9.31 3.46 -3.15
CA SER A 15 9.44 3.65 -1.70
C SER A 15 10.24 4.91 -1.36
N PHE A 16 10.31 5.88 -2.26
CA PHE A 16 11.03 7.14 -2.06
C PHE A 16 10.64 7.81 -0.74
N GLY A 17 11.61 8.08 0.12
CA GLY A 17 11.40 8.75 1.40
C GLY A 17 10.57 7.98 2.44
N ILE A 18 10.17 6.73 2.16
CA ILE A 18 9.47 5.84 3.11
C ILE A 18 10.32 4.58 3.30
N GLN A 19 10.74 4.32 4.53
CA GLN A 19 11.53 3.13 4.82
C GLN A 19 10.66 1.87 4.90
N THR A 20 11.07 0.83 4.19
CA THR A 20 10.48 -0.50 4.40
C THR A 20 10.87 -1.00 5.80
N PRO A 21 9.91 -1.44 6.62
CA PRO A 21 10.21 -1.88 7.97
C PRO A 21 11.12 -3.11 7.95
N LYS A 22 11.96 -3.23 8.97
CA LYS A 22 12.78 -4.42 9.16
C LYS A 22 11.89 -5.61 9.53
N ARG A 23 12.30 -6.80 9.08
CA ARG A 23 11.60 -8.03 9.46
C ARG A 23 11.62 -8.19 10.98
N ASN A 24 10.46 -8.52 11.54
CA ASN A 24 10.36 -8.84 12.96
C ASN A 24 11.20 -10.08 13.27
N ALA A 25 12.19 -9.94 14.17
CA ALA A 25 13.12 -11.00 14.51
C ALA A 25 12.55 -12.02 15.53
N GLY A 26 11.26 -11.95 15.85
CA GLY A 26 10.60 -12.86 16.76
C GLY A 26 10.74 -14.32 16.33
N SER A 27 11.11 -15.19 17.26
CA SER A 27 11.21 -16.62 17.04
C SER A 27 9.81 -17.25 16.99
N GLY A 28 9.52 -17.96 15.89
CA GLY A 28 8.29 -18.72 15.75
C GLY A 28 7.20 -18.04 14.92
N ARG A 29 6.11 -18.80 14.71
CA ARG A 29 4.89 -18.32 14.04
C ARG A 29 3.80 -18.18 15.08
N SER A 30 3.16 -17.02 15.12
CA SER A 30 1.93 -16.86 15.91
C SER A 30 0.75 -17.55 15.22
N ALA A 31 -0.26 -17.91 16.01
CA ALA A 31 -1.45 -18.58 15.49
C ALA A 31 -2.19 -17.70 14.44
N GLN A 32 -2.98 -18.34 13.59
CA GLN A 32 -3.67 -17.69 12.47
C GLN A 32 -4.49 -16.48 12.89
N TYR A 33 -5.21 -16.56 14.00
CA TYR A 33 -6.10 -15.51 14.52
C TYR A 33 -5.48 -14.67 15.65
N GLN A 34 -4.19 -14.82 15.90
CA GLN A 34 -3.49 -14.03 16.92
C GLN A 34 -2.96 -12.75 16.28
N ALA A 35 -3.83 -11.76 16.12
CA ALA A 35 -3.46 -10.43 15.67
C ALA A 35 -2.57 -9.71 16.70
N SER A 36 -1.69 -8.83 16.22
CA SER A 36 -0.82 -8.03 17.08
C SER A 36 -1.45 -6.72 17.55
N ARG A 37 -2.59 -6.32 16.95
CA ARG A 37 -3.24 -5.02 17.19
C ARG A 37 -4.73 -5.20 17.51
N ASP A 38 -5.14 -4.78 18.70
CA ASP A 38 -6.54 -4.76 19.10
C ASP A 38 -7.28 -3.61 18.39
N GLY A 39 -8.54 -3.85 18.00
CA GLY A 39 -9.36 -2.85 17.30
C GLY A 39 -9.06 -2.71 15.80
N TYR A 40 -8.19 -3.54 15.26
CA TYR A 40 -7.88 -3.64 13.83
C TYR A 40 -8.27 -5.01 13.29
N TYR A 41 -8.12 -5.16 11.95
CA TYR A 41 -8.45 -6.43 11.29
C TYR A 41 -7.68 -7.61 11.89
N TRP A 42 -8.35 -8.76 11.99
CA TRP A 42 -7.81 -9.97 12.63
C TRP A 42 -6.52 -10.49 11.99
N ASN A 43 -6.16 -10.03 10.81
CA ASN A 43 -4.95 -10.44 10.11
C ASN A 43 -4.00 -9.25 9.91
N ASP A 44 -2.81 -9.33 10.51
CA ASP A 44 -1.78 -8.28 10.52
C ASP A 44 -1.17 -7.95 9.14
N HIS A 45 -1.49 -8.72 8.11
CA HIS A 45 -1.01 -8.47 6.76
C HIS A 45 -1.95 -7.53 5.97
N ILE A 46 -3.08 -7.18 6.56
CA ILE A 46 -4.01 -6.14 6.10
C ILE A 46 -3.73 -4.87 6.90
N LEU A 47 -3.13 -3.89 6.23
CA LEU A 47 -2.69 -2.62 6.81
C LEU A 47 -3.39 -1.45 6.11
N SER A 48 -4.69 -1.58 5.84
CA SER A 48 -5.50 -0.56 5.16
C SER A 48 -5.57 0.77 5.91
N ASP A 49 -5.34 0.74 7.22
CA ASP A 49 -5.27 1.90 8.12
C ASP A 49 -3.97 2.70 7.98
N TYR A 50 -2.93 2.13 7.37
CA TYR A 50 -1.65 2.81 7.22
C TYR A 50 -1.74 3.96 6.20
N ASN A 51 -1.22 5.13 6.57
CA ASN A 51 -1.10 6.29 5.70
C ASN A 51 0.38 6.57 5.40
N GLY A 52 0.75 6.57 4.12
CA GLY A 52 2.13 6.78 3.70
C GLY A 52 2.73 8.11 4.17
N ILE A 53 1.90 9.12 4.39
CA ILE A 53 2.36 10.45 4.87
C ILE A 53 2.96 10.39 6.28
N GLU A 54 2.58 9.43 7.12
CA GLU A 54 3.04 9.33 8.51
C GLU A 54 4.54 8.99 8.60
N ASP A 55 5.04 8.19 7.66
CA ASP A 55 6.44 7.75 7.61
C ASP A 55 7.25 8.47 6.52
N TYR A 56 6.61 9.36 5.74
CA TYR A 56 7.27 10.05 4.65
C TYR A 56 8.29 11.08 5.15
N SER A 57 9.49 11.04 4.56
CA SER A 57 10.57 12.01 4.79
C SER A 57 11.31 12.29 3.48
N TYR A 58 11.39 13.54 3.07
CA TYR A 58 12.05 13.91 1.82
C TYR A 58 13.55 13.63 1.82
N ASN A 59 14.03 12.87 0.85
CA ASN A 59 15.44 12.56 0.64
C ASN A 59 15.99 13.35 -0.57
N LYS A 60 16.69 14.44 -0.30
CA LYS A 60 17.23 15.34 -1.35
C LYS A 60 18.17 14.63 -2.32
N LYS A 61 19.05 13.74 -1.82
CA LYS A 61 20.03 13.03 -2.67
C LYS A 61 19.35 12.06 -3.61
N GLU A 62 18.39 11.31 -3.13
CA GLU A 62 17.60 10.37 -3.93
C GLU A 62 16.72 11.11 -4.94
N ALA A 63 16.09 12.22 -4.54
CA ALA A 63 15.32 13.08 -5.43
C ALA A 63 16.17 13.62 -6.58
N GLU A 64 17.41 14.04 -6.29
CA GLU A 64 18.35 14.50 -7.33
C GLU A 64 18.69 13.38 -8.35
N GLN A 65 18.87 12.14 -7.87
CA GLN A 65 19.12 11.01 -8.74
C GLN A 65 17.93 10.70 -9.65
N LEU A 66 16.72 10.71 -9.09
CA LEU A 66 15.48 10.50 -9.85
C LEU A 66 15.27 11.61 -10.91
N ARG A 67 15.52 12.88 -10.56
CA ARG A 67 15.44 13.98 -11.53
C ARG A 67 16.44 13.84 -12.67
N LYS A 68 17.67 13.35 -12.41
CA LYS A 68 18.69 13.13 -13.45
C LYS A 68 18.26 12.11 -14.50
N VAL A 69 17.40 11.18 -14.14
CA VAL A 69 16.84 10.18 -15.09
C VAL A 69 15.44 10.56 -15.60
N GLY A 70 14.97 11.77 -15.30
CA GLY A 70 13.77 12.36 -15.91
C GLY A 70 12.48 12.25 -15.09
N PHE A 71 12.52 11.73 -13.85
CA PHE A 71 11.35 11.73 -12.98
C PHE A 71 11.16 13.08 -12.29
N GLY A 72 9.94 13.62 -12.36
CA GLY A 72 9.56 14.87 -11.68
C GLY A 72 8.58 14.66 -10.53
N VAL A 73 7.86 13.53 -10.53
CA VAL A 73 6.84 13.19 -9.53
C VAL A 73 6.97 11.71 -9.21
N VAL A 74 6.76 11.36 -7.95
CA VAL A 74 6.74 9.98 -7.46
C VAL A 74 5.51 9.71 -6.62
N ASN A 75 4.93 8.52 -6.76
CA ASN A 75 3.89 7.98 -5.89
C ASN A 75 4.52 6.98 -4.93
N THR A 76 4.82 7.43 -3.72
CA THR A 76 5.57 6.65 -2.74
C THR A 76 4.66 5.96 -1.74
N HIS A 77 4.98 4.70 -1.40
CA HIS A 77 4.24 3.87 -0.47
C HIS A 77 5.16 2.97 0.35
N ARG A 78 4.67 2.46 1.46
CA ARG A 78 5.38 1.46 2.25
C ARG A 78 5.20 0.06 1.65
N ALA A 79 6.28 -0.57 1.17
CA ALA A 79 6.26 -1.90 0.58
C ALA A 79 6.15 -3.01 1.65
N ASN A 80 5.05 -3.02 2.42
CA ASN A 80 4.85 -3.94 3.54
C ASN A 80 3.39 -4.41 3.64
N GLY A 81 3.16 -5.72 3.57
CA GLY A 81 1.84 -6.33 3.73
C GLY A 81 1.12 -6.63 2.41
N ILE A 82 -0.04 -7.26 2.55
CA ILE A 82 -0.93 -7.63 1.43
C ILE A 82 -1.81 -6.45 1.04
N HIS A 83 -2.47 -5.80 1.98
CA HIS A 83 -3.02 -4.46 1.84
C HIS A 83 -2.06 -3.49 2.52
N ARG A 84 -1.47 -2.57 1.78
CA ARG A 84 -0.35 -1.73 2.24
C ARG A 84 -0.76 -0.33 2.71
N GLY A 85 -2.07 -0.04 2.66
CA GLY A 85 -2.59 1.29 2.95
C GLY A 85 -2.37 2.28 1.81
N THR A 86 -2.30 3.57 2.14
CA THR A 86 -2.26 4.65 1.16
C THR A 86 -0.84 5.11 0.84
N SER A 87 -0.68 5.62 -0.39
CA SER A 87 0.54 6.26 -0.88
C SER A 87 0.44 7.79 -0.86
N VAL A 88 1.60 8.43 -1.04
CA VAL A 88 1.76 9.88 -1.13
C VAL A 88 2.30 10.25 -2.50
N LEU A 89 1.69 11.22 -3.15
CA LEU A 89 2.18 11.77 -4.42
C LEU A 89 3.04 13.01 -4.14
N VAL A 90 4.29 12.96 -4.58
CA VAL A 90 5.33 13.94 -4.22
C VAL A 90 6.02 14.50 -5.45
N ALA A 91 6.15 15.82 -5.51
CA ALA A 91 7.00 16.51 -6.49
C ALA A 91 8.47 16.47 -6.06
N LEU A 92 9.35 16.14 -7.00
CA LEU A 92 10.80 16.05 -6.79
C LEU A 92 11.54 17.37 -7.05
N GLY A 93 10.84 18.44 -7.44
CA GLY A 93 11.43 19.75 -7.77
C GLY A 93 12.34 20.31 -6.66
N ASP A 94 13.35 21.10 -7.06
CA ASP A 94 14.26 21.78 -6.13
C ASP A 94 14.69 23.12 -6.75
N PRO A 95 14.56 24.25 -6.06
CA PRO A 95 14.05 24.39 -4.69
C PRO A 95 12.51 24.40 -4.64
N LEU A 96 11.92 23.60 -3.74
CA LEU A 96 10.51 23.67 -3.40
C LEU A 96 10.37 23.59 -1.87
N PRO A 97 9.46 24.37 -1.25
CA PRO A 97 9.06 24.18 0.14
C PRO A 97 8.45 22.79 0.36
N ASP A 98 8.59 22.23 1.53
CA ASP A 98 8.05 20.89 1.82
C ASP A 98 6.52 20.82 1.68
N SER A 99 5.80 21.92 1.99
CA SER A 99 4.38 22.06 1.76
C SER A 99 3.98 21.88 0.30
N ASP A 100 4.78 22.40 -0.63
CA ASP A 100 4.47 22.43 -2.07
C ASP A 100 4.92 21.13 -2.76
N ARG A 101 5.72 20.31 -2.08
CA ARG A 101 6.13 18.98 -2.57
C ARG A 101 5.00 17.96 -2.49
N LEU A 102 4.12 18.08 -1.51
CA LEU A 102 3.03 17.14 -1.26
C LEU A 102 1.85 17.47 -2.17
N ILE A 103 1.78 16.80 -3.33
CA ILE A 103 0.69 16.99 -4.29
C ILE A 103 -0.59 16.35 -3.75
N ASN A 104 -0.48 15.13 -3.19
CA ASN A 104 -1.61 14.43 -2.61
C ASN A 104 -1.11 13.49 -1.50
N THR A 105 -1.66 13.63 -0.30
CA THR A 105 -1.29 12.82 0.87
C THR A 105 -1.96 11.45 0.91
N LYS A 106 -2.98 11.21 0.06
CA LYS A 106 -3.68 9.93 -0.11
C LYS A 106 -3.94 9.70 -1.60
N ALA A 107 -2.91 9.30 -2.34
CA ALA A 107 -2.96 9.24 -3.80
C ALA A 107 -3.55 7.92 -4.33
N ALA A 108 -3.19 6.79 -3.73
CA ALA A 108 -3.66 5.46 -4.13
C ALA A 108 -3.58 4.48 -2.96
N GLU A 109 -4.30 3.37 -3.03
CA GLU A 109 -4.10 2.20 -2.17
C GLU A 109 -3.19 1.17 -2.86
N HIS A 110 -2.30 0.56 -2.09
CA HIS A 110 -1.35 -0.42 -2.62
C HIS A 110 -1.60 -1.82 -2.08
N PHE A 111 -1.44 -2.81 -2.95
CA PHE A 111 -1.67 -4.23 -2.67
C PHE A 111 -0.52 -5.08 -3.16
N SER A 112 -0.35 -6.26 -2.56
CA SER A 112 0.53 -7.32 -3.06
C SER A 112 0.10 -8.69 -2.53
N PHE A 113 0.77 -9.75 -2.96
CA PHE A 113 0.63 -11.07 -2.33
C PHE A 113 1.69 -11.34 -1.25
N LYS A 114 2.53 -10.33 -0.92
CA LYS A 114 3.60 -10.47 0.07
C LYS A 114 3.08 -10.17 1.47
N LYS A 115 3.47 -11.02 2.41
CA LYS A 115 3.16 -10.84 3.84
C LYS A 115 3.83 -9.61 4.42
N SER A 116 3.24 -9.06 5.47
CA SER A 116 3.89 -8.03 6.29
C SER A 116 5.18 -8.58 6.92
N LEU A 117 6.23 -7.77 6.92
CA LEU A 117 7.50 -8.04 7.57
C LEU A 117 7.42 -7.84 9.10
N THR A 118 6.42 -7.12 9.57
CA THR A 118 6.26 -6.74 10.98
C THR A 118 5.41 -7.73 11.78
N SER A 119 4.86 -8.76 11.14
CA SER A 119 4.06 -9.79 11.84
C SER A 119 4.61 -11.19 11.60
N ASN A 120 4.51 -12.01 12.65
CA ASN A 120 4.82 -13.45 12.63
C ASN A 120 3.56 -14.31 12.43
N GLN A 121 2.40 -13.72 12.16
CA GLN A 121 1.15 -14.45 11.99
C GLN A 121 1.26 -15.54 10.91
N SER A 122 0.77 -16.75 11.24
CA SER A 122 1.00 -17.93 10.40
C SER A 122 0.30 -17.87 9.05
N TYR A 123 -0.91 -17.32 9.00
CA TYR A 123 -1.71 -17.19 7.79
C TYR A 123 -1.60 -15.78 7.19
N PRO A 124 -1.51 -15.65 5.85
CA PRO A 124 -1.42 -16.71 4.85
C PRO A 124 -0.02 -17.35 4.74
N SER A 125 0.05 -18.59 4.24
CA SER A 125 1.32 -19.31 4.02
C SER A 125 1.68 -19.46 2.54
N SER A 126 0.80 -19.03 1.64
CA SER A 126 0.96 -19.17 0.19
C SER A 126 0.25 -18.03 -0.55
N VAL A 127 0.56 -17.87 -1.85
CA VAL A 127 -0.14 -16.91 -2.72
C VAL A 127 -1.65 -17.19 -2.77
N MET A 128 -2.07 -18.46 -2.78
CA MET A 128 -3.49 -18.83 -2.74
C MET A 128 -4.15 -18.38 -1.44
N GLY A 129 -3.44 -18.51 -0.32
CA GLY A 129 -3.89 -17.98 0.97
C GLY A 129 -3.98 -16.46 0.97
N SER A 130 -3.01 -15.76 0.33
CA SER A 130 -3.08 -14.30 0.18
C SER A 130 -4.29 -13.87 -0.66
N MET A 131 -4.58 -14.59 -1.74
CA MET A 131 -5.79 -14.37 -2.55
C MET A 131 -7.08 -14.57 -1.74
N ALA A 132 -7.13 -15.65 -0.94
CA ALA A 132 -8.27 -15.93 -0.07
C ALA A 132 -8.44 -14.84 1.00
N LEU A 133 -7.33 -14.35 1.59
CA LEU A 133 -7.37 -13.28 2.57
C LEU A 133 -7.90 -11.95 1.99
N VAL A 134 -7.49 -11.58 0.77
CA VAL A 134 -8.04 -10.39 0.10
C VAL A 134 -9.55 -10.53 -0.11
N ARG A 135 -10.02 -11.70 -0.59
CA ARG A 135 -11.47 -11.95 -0.75
C ARG A 135 -12.20 -11.85 0.59
N GLN A 136 -11.66 -12.51 1.62
CA GLN A 136 -12.24 -12.48 2.97
C GLN A 136 -12.35 -11.03 3.47
N PHE A 137 -11.31 -10.24 3.32
CA PHE A 137 -11.31 -8.84 3.75
C PHE A 137 -12.43 -8.03 3.08
N TYR A 138 -12.64 -8.16 1.77
CA TYR A 138 -13.70 -7.44 1.07
C TYR A 138 -15.12 -7.98 1.36
N HIS A 139 -15.25 -9.27 1.67
CA HIS A 139 -16.51 -9.82 2.19
C HIS A 139 -16.80 -9.30 3.58
N ASP A 140 -15.82 -9.29 4.48
CA ASP A 140 -15.95 -8.75 5.83
C ASP A 140 -16.27 -7.24 5.80
N LEU A 141 -15.62 -6.49 4.90
CA LEU A 141 -15.92 -5.07 4.67
C LEU A 141 -17.37 -4.86 4.22
N SER A 142 -17.87 -5.68 3.31
CA SER A 142 -19.26 -5.62 2.85
C SER A 142 -20.25 -5.95 3.97
N TRP A 143 -19.94 -6.96 4.78
CA TRP A 143 -20.71 -7.34 5.95
C TRP A 143 -20.72 -6.25 7.03
N TYR A 144 -19.55 -5.62 7.25
CA TYR A 144 -19.41 -4.49 8.17
C TYR A 144 -20.25 -3.28 7.72
N LYS A 145 -20.17 -2.91 6.44
CA LYS A 145 -20.97 -1.82 5.85
C LYS A 145 -22.48 -2.05 5.97
N ALA A 146 -22.93 -3.29 6.01
CA ALA A 146 -24.33 -3.63 6.22
C ALA A 146 -24.80 -3.46 7.68
N GLY A 147 -23.92 -2.97 8.58
CA GLY A 147 -24.26 -2.69 10.00
C GLY A 147 -24.28 -3.92 10.89
N ASN A 148 -23.72 -5.05 10.46
CA ASN A 148 -23.75 -6.29 11.23
C ASN A 148 -22.68 -6.35 12.34
N ALA A 149 -21.62 -5.51 12.25
CA ALA A 149 -20.55 -5.50 13.23
C ALA A 149 -20.96 -4.81 14.53
N LYS A 150 -20.65 -5.41 15.67
CA LYS A 150 -20.88 -4.83 17.01
C LYS A 150 -19.76 -3.87 17.43
N ASN A 151 -18.55 -4.13 17.01
CA ASN A 151 -17.36 -3.36 17.37
C ASN A 151 -16.78 -2.67 16.12
N LYS A 152 -16.11 -1.55 16.32
CA LYS A 152 -15.37 -0.88 15.27
C LYS A 152 -14.09 -1.64 14.93
N ASP A 153 -13.79 -1.72 13.63
CA ASP A 153 -12.52 -2.20 13.08
C ASP A 153 -11.88 -1.06 12.30
N LEU A 154 -10.77 -0.53 12.80
CA LEU A 154 -10.13 0.66 12.25
C LEU A 154 -9.53 0.42 10.85
N ALA A 155 -9.12 -0.81 10.56
CA ALA A 155 -8.62 -1.16 9.23
C ALA A 155 -9.76 -1.20 8.19
N ILE A 156 -10.92 -1.73 8.57
CA ILE A 156 -12.11 -1.73 7.70
C ILE A 156 -12.63 -0.30 7.50
N GLU A 157 -12.70 0.50 8.56
CA GLU A 157 -13.12 1.92 8.47
C GLU A 157 -12.22 2.71 7.52
N ALA A 158 -10.90 2.51 7.60
CA ALA A 158 -9.94 3.14 6.70
C ALA A 158 -10.15 2.70 5.24
N ALA A 159 -10.34 1.41 4.99
CA ALA A 159 -10.62 0.89 3.64
C ALA A 159 -11.94 1.44 3.07
N ILE A 160 -12.97 1.61 3.90
CA ILE A 160 -14.23 2.26 3.49
C ILE A 160 -13.98 3.72 3.11
N SER A 161 -13.24 4.45 3.93
CA SER A 161 -12.88 5.85 3.66
C SER A 161 -12.10 6.02 2.35
N ASN A 162 -11.23 5.06 2.05
CA ASN A 162 -10.33 5.07 0.88
C ASN A 162 -10.93 4.36 -0.35
N GLN A 163 -12.18 3.89 -0.31
CA GLN A 163 -12.77 3.04 -1.36
C GLN A 163 -12.69 3.62 -2.78
N ASN A 164 -12.72 4.96 -2.92
CA ASN A 164 -12.69 5.67 -4.19
C ASN A 164 -11.27 5.98 -4.70
N LEU A 165 -10.23 5.68 -3.92
CA LEU A 165 -8.86 5.88 -4.37
C LEU A 165 -8.48 4.88 -5.46
N PRO A 166 -7.63 5.28 -6.41
CA PRO A 166 -6.98 4.33 -7.32
C PRO A 166 -6.30 3.19 -6.55
N LYS A 167 -6.30 2.00 -7.14
CA LYS A 167 -5.71 0.81 -6.53
C LYS A 167 -4.58 0.29 -7.39
N ILE A 168 -3.40 0.10 -6.78
CA ILE A 168 -2.20 -0.37 -7.46
C ILE A 168 -1.80 -1.72 -6.86
N PHE A 169 -1.68 -2.75 -7.70
CA PHE A 169 -1.28 -4.08 -7.28
C PHE A 169 0.16 -4.39 -7.72
N ASP A 170 1.05 -4.58 -6.75
CA ASP A 170 2.43 -5.02 -6.96
C ASP A 170 2.47 -6.53 -7.22
N ALA A 171 2.67 -6.91 -8.48
CA ALA A 171 2.76 -8.30 -8.92
C ALA A 171 4.14 -8.58 -9.51
N ASP A 172 4.83 -9.59 -8.98
CA ASP A 172 6.22 -9.92 -9.35
C ASP A 172 6.34 -10.62 -10.72
N ASP A 173 5.24 -11.25 -11.20
CA ASP A 173 5.25 -12.06 -12.41
C ASP A 173 3.89 -12.09 -13.11
N LYS A 174 3.86 -12.64 -14.33
CA LYS A 174 2.66 -12.76 -15.15
C LYS A 174 1.53 -13.52 -14.45
N LEU A 175 1.81 -14.60 -13.72
CA LEU A 175 0.78 -15.39 -13.05
C LEU A 175 0.17 -14.63 -11.90
N ASN A 176 0.96 -13.90 -11.12
CA ASN A 176 0.47 -13.06 -10.05
C ASN A 176 -0.31 -11.86 -10.58
N THR A 177 0.08 -11.29 -11.71
CA THR A 177 -0.72 -10.27 -12.41
C THR A 177 -2.11 -10.81 -12.78
N LEU A 178 -2.16 -11.99 -13.40
CA LEU A 178 -3.45 -12.63 -13.76
C LEU A 178 -4.32 -12.94 -12.53
N ARG A 179 -3.70 -13.35 -11.43
CA ARG A 179 -4.37 -13.59 -10.14
C ARG A 179 -4.93 -12.30 -9.55
N ALA A 180 -4.16 -11.19 -9.59
CA ALA A 180 -4.62 -9.89 -9.14
C ALA A 180 -5.83 -9.40 -9.97
N VAL A 181 -5.73 -9.47 -11.30
CA VAL A 181 -6.85 -9.13 -12.21
C VAL A 181 -8.08 -9.97 -11.93
N LYS A 182 -7.92 -11.28 -11.64
CA LYS A 182 -9.03 -12.16 -11.29
C LYS A 182 -9.73 -11.70 -10.01
N ILE A 183 -8.97 -11.41 -8.94
CA ILE A 183 -9.52 -10.87 -7.68
C ILE A 183 -10.21 -9.54 -7.95
N GLY A 184 -9.58 -8.64 -8.72
CA GLY A 184 -10.16 -7.35 -9.07
C GLY A 184 -11.54 -7.49 -9.67
N LYS A 185 -11.70 -8.39 -10.67
CA LYS A 185 -12.99 -8.67 -11.31
C LYS A 185 -14.01 -9.27 -10.33
N GLU A 186 -13.60 -10.20 -9.46
CA GLU A 186 -14.48 -10.85 -8.49
C GLU A 186 -14.99 -9.87 -7.42
N MET A 187 -14.15 -8.95 -6.97
CA MET A 187 -14.44 -8.00 -5.89
C MET A 187 -14.83 -6.59 -6.39
N ASN A 188 -15.00 -6.43 -7.71
CA ASN A 188 -15.26 -5.13 -8.36
C ASN A 188 -14.20 -4.05 -8.01
N LEU A 189 -12.92 -4.46 -8.04
CA LEU A 189 -11.76 -3.60 -7.82
C LEU A 189 -11.03 -3.40 -9.15
N ASN A 190 -10.68 -2.16 -9.45
CA ASN A 190 -9.83 -1.83 -10.60
C ASN A 190 -8.39 -1.66 -10.09
N PHE A 191 -7.51 -2.63 -10.42
CA PHE A 191 -6.08 -2.55 -10.18
C PHE A 191 -5.35 -2.03 -11.42
#